data_7da592a5fc5c487c8d49b30b29508e8e
#
_entry.id   7da592a5fc5c487c8d49b30b29508e8e
#
_cell.length_a   1.000
_cell.length_b   1.000
_cell.length_c   1.000
_cell.angle_alpha   90.00
_cell.angle_beta   90.00
_cell.angle_gamma   90.00
#
_symmetry.space_group_name_H-M   'P 1'
#
loop_
_entity.id
_entity.type
_entity.pdbx_description
1 polymer ?
#
loop_
_entity_poly.entity_id
_entity_poly.type
_entity_poly.pdbx_seq_one_letter_code
_entity_poly.pdbx_strand_id
1 'polypeptide(L)'
;MANPILKLGLPKGSLEDPTIDLFDRAGWKVRKHPRNYFPDINDPEITARLCRVQEIPLYIQDGVLDLGLTGKDWVKETKADVVVVSDLIYSKVSNKPARWVLAVADDSPYQKPEDLAGKRIATELMGVCTEYFKERNIPVNTTIRGARPKPRLWKASPTPSWK
;
A
#
# COMPACT_ATOMS: atom_id res chain seq x y z
N MET A 1 -14.74 34.55 -10.33
CA MET A 1 -14.86 33.09 -10.40
C MET A 1 -13.97 32.53 -9.27
N ALA A 2 -14.47 31.63 -8.43
CA ALA A 2 -13.63 30.99 -7.41
C ALA A 2 -12.56 30.15 -8.13
N ASN A 3 -11.30 30.26 -7.71
CA ASN A 3 -10.25 29.37 -8.22
C ASN A 3 -10.61 27.92 -7.90
N PRO A 4 -10.40 26.98 -8.83
CA PRO A 4 -10.63 25.57 -8.55
C PRO A 4 -9.71 25.10 -7.43
N ILE A 5 -10.26 24.49 -6.40
CA ILE A 5 -9.51 23.93 -5.28
C ILE A 5 -9.09 22.51 -5.65
N LEU A 6 -7.80 22.22 -5.66
CA LEU A 6 -7.23 20.88 -5.86
C LEU A 6 -7.49 20.03 -4.62
N LYS A 7 -8.17 18.89 -4.78
CA LYS A 7 -8.39 17.90 -3.72
C LYS A 7 -7.26 16.87 -3.72
N LEU A 8 -6.34 17.01 -2.77
CA LEU A 8 -5.12 16.20 -2.69
C LEU A 8 -5.24 15.07 -1.68
N GLY A 9 -5.04 13.83 -2.11
CA GLY A 9 -4.93 12.65 -1.27
C GLY A 9 -3.49 12.42 -0.79
N LEU A 10 -3.27 12.45 0.53
CA LEU A 10 -2.00 12.13 1.16
C LEU A 10 -2.07 10.74 1.83
N PRO A 11 -1.05 9.89 1.69
CA PRO A 11 -1.05 8.56 2.27
C PRO A 11 -0.93 8.63 3.79
N LYS A 12 -1.77 7.86 4.50
CA LYS A 12 -1.67 7.64 5.94
C LYS A 12 -0.85 6.39 6.24
N GLY A 13 -0.21 6.35 7.39
CA GLY A 13 0.58 5.20 7.88
C GLY A 13 2.07 5.34 7.61
N SER A 14 2.72 4.31 7.11
CA SER A 14 4.19 4.29 6.97
C SER A 14 4.75 5.36 6.03
N LEU A 15 3.98 5.78 5.04
CA LEU A 15 4.36 6.84 4.08
C LEU A 15 3.93 8.24 4.51
N GLU A 16 3.18 8.40 5.59
CA GLU A 16 2.64 9.70 6.04
C GLU A 16 3.74 10.72 6.30
N ASP A 17 4.64 10.41 7.24
CA ASP A 17 5.73 11.31 7.60
C ASP A 17 6.72 11.56 6.43
N PRO A 18 7.18 10.53 5.69
CA PRO A 18 8.01 10.77 4.50
C PRO A 18 7.34 11.63 3.44
N THR A 19 6.01 11.55 3.29
CA THR A 19 5.27 12.40 2.36
C THR A 19 5.25 13.85 2.84
N ILE A 20 4.99 14.08 4.13
CA ILE A 20 5.02 15.42 4.72
C ILE A 20 6.40 16.06 4.57
N ASP A 21 7.46 15.30 4.83
CA ASP A 21 8.84 15.75 4.63
C ASP A 21 9.14 16.09 3.17
N LEU A 22 8.57 15.33 2.23
CA LEU A 22 8.69 15.61 0.80
C LEU A 22 8.02 16.96 0.44
N PHE A 23 6.81 17.19 0.93
CA PHE A 23 6.08 18.44 0.74
C PHE A 23 6.82 19.62 1.38
N ASP A 24 7.35 19.44 2.59
CA ASP A 24 8.13 20.46 3.30
C ASP A 24 9.36 20.91 2.49
N ARG A 25 10.10 19.95 1.95
CA ARG A 25 11.25 20.24 1.06
C ARG A 25 10.86 20.95 -0.25
N ALA A 26 9.63 20.73 -0.70
CA ALA A 26 9.07 21.39 -1.89
C ALA A 26 8.45 22.76 -1.58
N GLY A 27 8.44 23.20 -0.29
CA GLY A 27 7.93 24.50 0.13
C GLY A 27 6.49 24.49 0.67
N TRP A 28 5.80 23.35 0.63
CA TRP A 28 4.47 23.22 1.21
C TRP A 28 4.52 22.71 2.65
N LYS A 29 3.94 23.47 3.57
CA LYS A 29 3.85 23.11 4.99
C LYS A 29 2.54 22.39 5.25
N VAL A 30 2.61 21.10 5.54
CA VAL A 30 1.45 20.26 5.90
C VAL A 30 1.37 20.13 7.42
N ARG A 31 0.32 20.66 8.03
CA ARG A 31 0.08 20.60 9.48
C ARG A 31 -1.03 19.61 9.80
N LYS A 32 -0.67 18.54 10.50
CA LYS A 32 -1.63 17.54 10.99
C LYS A 32 -2.36 18.04 12.23
N HIS A 33 -3.62 17.62 12.37
CA HIS A 33 -4.41 17.81 13.58
C HIS A 33 -4.73 16.46 14.25
N PRO A 34 -4.73 16.38 15.57
CA PRO A 34 -5.10 15.15 16.28
C PRO A 34 -6.53 14.72 15.90
N ARG A 35 -6.69 13.43 15.56
CA ARG A 35 -8.00 12.82 15.22
C ARG A 35 -8.71 13.45 14.01
N ASN A 36 -8.00 14.25 13.20
CA ASN A 36 -8.54 14.84 11.98
C ASN A 36 -7.82 14.28 10.75
N TYR A 37 -8.57 13.98 9.70
CA TYR A 37 -8.06 13.48 8.42
C TYR A 37 -7.85 14.59 7.38
N PHE A 38 -8.09 15.83 7.75
CA PHE A 38 -7.93 17.01 6.90
C PHE A 38 -6.81 17.88 7.48
N PRO A 39 -5.56 17.67 7.06
CA PRO A 39 -4.45 18.52 7.45
C PRO A 39 -4.55 19.89 6.78
N ASP A 40 -4.06 20.92 7.43
CA ASP A 40 -3.88 22.22 6.77
C ASP A 40 -2.68 22.17 5.85
N ILE A 41 -2.75 22.89 4.74
CA ILE A 41 -1.63 23.16 3.85
C ILE A 41 -1.55 24.67 3.61
N ASN A 42 -0.31 25.21 3.52
CA ASN A 42 -0.07 26.64 3.32
C ASN A 42 -0.32 27.12 1.88
N ASP A 43 -1.33 26.55 1.23
CA ASP A 43 -1.75 26.91 -0.12
C ASP A 43 -3.29 26.93 -0.18
N PRO A 44 -3.92 28.10 -0.45
CA PRO A 44 -5.37 28.22 -0.47
C PRO A 44 -6.04 27.52 -1.67
N GLU A 45 -5.26 27.11 -2.67
CA GLU A 45 -5.74 26.40 -3.85
C GLU A 45 -5.74 24.88 -3.66
N ILE A 46 -5.23 24.38 -2.49
CA ILE A 46 -5.14 22.96 -2.20
C ILE A 46 -5.94 22.61 -0.93
N THR A 47 -6.77 21.58 -1.02
CA THR A 47 -7.38 20.93 0.14
C THR A 47 -6.80 19.52 0.27
N ALA A 48 -6.13 19.22 1.39
CA ALA A 48 -5.51 17.94 1.62
C ALA A 48 -6.38 17.00 2.46
N ARG A 49 -6.32 15.69 2.18
CA ARG A 49 -6.98 14.64 2.95
C ARG A 49 -6.03 13.46 3.17
N LEU A 50 -5.91 13.02 4.42
CA LEU A 50 -5.19 11.79 4.78
C LEU A 50 -6.07 10.57 4.50
N CYS A 51 -5.61 9.70 3.60
CA CYS A 51 -6.31 8.50 3.16
C CYS A 51 -5.43 7.27 3.35
N ARG A 52 -6.03 6.09 3.45
CA ARG A 52 -5.26 4.87 3.32
C ARG A 52 -4.71 4.78 1.90
N VAL A 53 -3.44 4.38 1.78
CA VAL A 53 -2.73 4.32 0.49
C VAL A 53 -3.47 3.47 -0.55
N GLN A 54 -4.13 2.40 -0.12
CA GLN A 54 -4.91 1.50 -0.99
C GLN A 54 -6.23 2.08 -1.48
N GLU A 55 -6.77 3.10 -0.82
CA GLU A 55 -8.04 3.74 -1.18
C GLU A 55 -7.84 4.89 -2.19
N ILE A 56 -6.65 5.48 -2.21
CA ILE A 56 -6.36 6.68 -3.02
C ILE A 56 -6.65 6.48 -4.51
N PRO A 57 -6.24 5.38 -5.18
CA PRO A 57 -6.54 5.19 -6.60
C PRO A 57 -8.04 5.18 -6.90
N LEU A 58 -8.84 4.53 -6.04
CA LEU A 58 -10.30 4.49 -6.19
C LEU A 58 -10.93 5.86 -5.96
N TYR A 59 -10.46 6.62 -4.97
CA TYR A 59 -10.97 7.97 -4.71
C TYR A 59 -10.66 8.95 -5.84
N ILE A 60 -9.56 8.75 -6.57
CA ILE A 60 -9.25 9.53 -7.78
C ILE A 60 -10.20 9.12 -8.90
N GLN A 61 -10.35 7.83 -9.18
CA GLN A 61 -11.29 7.32 -10.18
C GLN A 61 -12.71 7.82 -9.94
N ASP A 62 -13.17 7.84 -8.69
CA ASP A 62 -14.52 8.24 -8.30
C ASP A 62 -14.69 9.78 -8.21
N GLY A 63 -13.66 10.58 -8.51
CA GLY A 63 -13.71 12.05 -8.47
C GLY A 63 -13.78 12.64 -7.06
N VAL A 64 -13.54 11.85 -6.02
CA VAL A 64 -13.45 12.31 -4.63
C VAL A 64 -12.15 13.08 -4.40
N LEU A 65 -11.09 12.66 -5.08
CA LEU A 65 -9.79 13.33 -5.14
C LEU A 65 -9.45 13.65 -6.59
N ASP A 66 -8.72 14.75 -6.79
CA ASP A 66 -8.20 15.15 -8.11
C ASP A 66 -6.78 14.59 -8.32
N LEU A 67 -6.00 14.48 -7.25
CA LEU A 67 -4.63 13.99 -7.24
C LEU A 67 -4.36 13.25 -5.92
N GLY A 68 -3.42 12.30 -5.95
CA GLY A 68 -2.98 11.62 -4.72
C GLY A 68 -1.66 10.88 -4.87
N LEU A 69 -1.01 10.66 -3.73
CA LEU A 69 0.23 9.87 -3.67
C LEU A 69 -0.08 8.46 -3.20
N THR A 70 0.25 7.49 -4.03
CA THR A 70 -0.01 6.07 -3.74
C THR A 70 1.11 5.19 -4.30
N GLY A 71 1.14 3.93 -3.92
CA GLY A 71 2.05 2.94 -4.50
C GLY A 71 1.56 2.43 -5.87
N LYS A 72 2.47 2.18 -6.80
CA LYS A 72 2.15 1.54 -8.08
C LYS A 72 1.50 0.15 -7.91
N ASP A 73 1.84 -0.53 -6.83
CA ASP A 73 1.24 -1.79 -6.43
C ASP A 73 -0.26 -1.65 -6.16
N TRP A 74 -0.69 -0.57 -5.51
CA TRP A 74 -2.11 -0.30 -5.25
C TRP A 74 -2.87 0.13 -6.51
N VAL A 75 -2.23 0.89 -7.40
CA VAL A 75 -2.83 1.19 -8.72
C VAL A 75 -3.07 -0.11 -9.49
N LYS A 76 -2.08 -1.01 -9.50
CA LYS A 76 -2.21 -2.32 -10.16
C LYS A 76 -3.24 -3.23 -9.46
N GLU A 77 -3.27 -3.26 -8.14
CA GLU A 77 -4.20 -4.08 -7.36
C GLU A 77 -5.65 -3.67 -7.56
N THR A 78 -5.92 -2.37 -7.47
CA THR A 78 -7.29 -1.85 -7.61
C THR A 78 -7.78 -1.82 -9.05
N LYS A 79 -6.86 -1.87 -10.02
CA LYS A 79 -7.15 -1.67 -11.46
C LYS A 79 -7.92 -0.37 -11.72
N ALA A 80 -7.71 0.63 -10.86
CA ALA A 80 -8.35 1.92 -10.99
C ALA A 80 -7.96 2.62 -12.29
N ASP A 81 -8.92 3.28 -12.94
CA ASP A 81 -8.70 4.08 -14.14
C ASP A 81 -8.10 5.43 -13.75
N VAL A 82 -6.79 5.47 -13.63
CA VAL A 82 -6.01 6.65 -13.22
C VAL A 82 -4.76 6.80 -14.07
N VAL A 83 -4.28 8.03 -14.20
CA VAL A 83 -3.03 8.37 -14.88
C VAL A 83 -1.90 8.52 -13.88
N VAL A 84 -0.78 7.84 -14.08
CA VAL A 84 0.45 8.04 -13.31
C VAL A 84 1.18 9.24 -13.88
N VAL A 85 1.13 10.37 -13.17
CA VAL A 85 1.72 11.65 -13.62
C VAL A 85 3.24 11.66 -13.44
N SER A 86 3.75 11.10 -12.34
CA SER A 86 5.17 11.07 -12.01
C SER A 86 5.51 9.94 -11.06
N ASP A 87 6.75 9.47 -11.13
CA ASP A 87 7.33 8.55 -10.18
C ASP A 87 8.07 9.32 -9.08
N LEU A 88 7.63 9.11 -7.84
CA LEU A 88 8.28 9.67 -6.66
C LEU A 88 9.02 8.56 -5.92
N ILE A 89 10.36 8.66 -5.85
CA ILE A 89 11.18 7.70 -5.13
C ILE A 89 11.51 8.28 -3.76
N TYR A 90 10.70 7.94 -2.77
CA TYR A 90 10.92 8.31 -1.38
C TYR A 90 10.41 7.22 -0.45
N SER A 91 11.12 6.99 0.65
CA SER A 91 10.66 6.09 1.69
C SER A 91 11.31 6.46 3.02
N LYS A 92 10.78 5.90 4.12
CA LYS A 92 11.32 6.12 5.46
C LYS A 92 12.72 5.52 5.66
N VAL A 93 13.09 4.50 4.91
CA VAL A 93 14.28 3.66 5.17
C VAL A 93 15.32 3.71 4.06
N SER A 94 14.93 3.95 2.81
CA SER A 94 15.86 3.95 1.69
C SER A 94 15.31 4.67 0.45
N ASN A 95 16.19 5.18 -0.40
CA ASN A 95 15.84 5.70 -1.72
C ASN A 95 15.69 4.58 -2.79
N LYS A 96 15.53 3.32 -2.35
CA LYS A 96 15.33 2.19 -3.27
C LYS A 96 13.84 1.93 -3.46
N PRO A 97 13.41 1.50 -4.65
CA PRO A 97 12.04 1.10 -4.90
C PRO A 97 11.61 -0.03 -3.95
N ALA A 98 10.39 0.05 -3.42
CA ALA A 98 9.80 -1.06 -2.69
C ALA A 98 9.56 -2.25 -3.63
N ARG A 99 9.77 -3.47 -3.13
CA ARG A 99 9.54 -4.70 -3.87
C ARG A 99 8.66 -5.64 -3.06
N TRP A 100 7.69 -6.23 -3.72
CA TRP A 100 6.97 -7.37 -3.17
C TRP A 100 7.79 -8.63 -3.41
N VAL A 101 7.86 -9.49 -2.43
CA VAL A 101 8.56 -10.77 -2.49
C VAL A 101 7.62 -11.89 -2.09
N LEU A 102 7.78 -13.04 -2.74
CA LEU A 102 7.16 -14.27 -2.30
C LEU A 102 8.08 -14.89 -1.23
N ALA A 103 7.57 -15.05 -0.02
CA ALA A 103 8.33 -15.55 1.11
C ALA A 103 7.71 -16.82 1.68
N VAL A 104 8.56 -17.74 2.08
CA VAL A 104 8.19 -18.96 2.81
C VAL A 104 9.02 -19.04 4.08
N ALA A 105 8.68 -19.97 4.99
CA ALA A 105 9.51 -20.22 6.18
C ALA A 105 10.90 -20.76 5.76
N ASP A 106 11.92 -20.47 6.57
CA ASP A 106 13.31 -20.82 6.26
C ASP A 106 13.53 -22.35 6.15
N ASP A 107 12.81 -23.10 6.95
CA ASP A 107 12.78 -24.56 6.95
C ASP A 107 11.78 -25.17 5.94
N SER A 108 11.21 -24.34 5.09
CA SER A 108 10.20 -24.77 4.11
C SER A 108 10.84 -25.58 2.98
N PRO A 109 10.18 -26.66 2.52
CA PRO A 109 10.62 -27.41 1.35
C PRO A 109 10.40 -26.66 0.02
N TYR A 110 9.70 -25.51 0.05
CA TYR A 110 9.34 -24.77 -1.15
C TYR A 110 10.47 -23.81 -1.53
N GLN A 111 11.03 -23.96 -2.73
CA GLN A 111 12.17 -23.19 -3.20
C GLN A 111 11.83 -22.28 -4.39
N LYS A 112 10.76 -22.58 -5.10
CA LYS A 112 10.32 -21.88 -6.30
C LYS A 112 8.80 -21.74 -6.33
N PRO A 113 8.25 -20.81 -7.15
CA PRO A 113 6.80 -20.57 -7.21
C PRO A 113 5.98 -21.81 -7.55
N GLU A 114 6.51 -22.72 -8.39
CA GLU A 114 5.85 -23.95 -8.83
C GLU A 114 5.56 -24.91 -7.66
N ASP A 115 6.39 -24.91 -6.65
CA ASP A 115 6.23 -25.76 -5.45
C ASP A 115 5.02 -25.36 -4.61
N LEU A 116 4.44 -24.17 -4.90
CA LEU A 116 3.29 -23.63 -4.19
C LEU A 116 1.95 -24.02 -4.84
N ALA A 117 1.96 -24.89 -5.86
CA ALA A 117 0.72 -25.37 -6.48
C ALA A 117 -0.22 -25.99 -5.43
N GLY A 118 -1.49 -25.56 -5.43
CA GLY A 118 -2.51 -25.98 -4.46
C GLY A 118 -2.36 -25.40 -3.04
N LYS A 119 -1.35 -24.56 -2.80
CA LYS A 119 -1.10 -23.96 -1.47
C LYS A 119 -1.89 -22.67 -1.25
N ARG A 120 -1.98 -22.24 0.00
CA ARG A 120 -2.60 -20.97 0.40
C ARG A 120 -1.55 -19.88 0.50
N ILE A 121 -1.79 -18.77 -0.21
CA ILE A 121 -0.94 -17.59 -0.21
C ILE A 121 -1.68 -16.47 0.51
N ALA A 122 -1.08 -15.94 1.58
CA ALA A 122 -1.61 -14.81 2.32
C ALA A 122 -1.00 -13.51 1.79
N THR A 123 -1.84 -12.59 1.32
CA THR A 123 -1.39 -11.33 0.72
C THR A 123 -2.39 -10.21 0.97
N GLU A 124 -1.94 -8.97 0.88
CA GLU A 124 -2.80 -7.78 0.80
C GLU A 124 -3.13 -7.42 -0.66
N LEU A 125 -2.28 -7.88 -1.61
CA LEU A 125 -2.43 -7.67 -3.05
C LEU A 125 -3.02 -8.93 -3.71
N MET A 126 -4.31 -9.16 -3.51
CA MET A 126 -5.00 -10.36 -4.00
C MET A 126 -4.99 -10.46 -5.51
N GLY A 127 -5.30 -9.36 -6.20
CA GLY A 127 -5.37 -9.28 -7.66
C GLY A 127 -4.00 -9.50 -8.29
N VAL A 128 -2.98 -8.76 -7.83
CA VAL A 128 -1.60 -8.89 -8.30
C VAL A 128 -1.05 -10.29 -8.06
N CYS A 129 -1.31 -10.86 -6.88
CA CYS A 129 -0.87 -12.22 -6.54
C CYS A 129 -1.53 -13.27 -7.43
N THR A 130 -2.85 -13.18 -7.60
CA THR A 130 -3.61 -14.11 -8.46
C THR A 130 -3.14 -14.05 -9.90
N GLU A 131 -2.92 -12.85 -10.43
CA GLU A 131 -2.43 -12.63 -11.79
C GLU A 131 -1.02 -13.23 -11.99
N TYR A 132 -0.11 -12.99 -11.02
CA TYR A 132 1.24 -13.56 -11.04
C TYR A 132 1.28 -15.09 -11.16
N PHE A 133 0.44 -15.80 -10.39
CA PHE A 133 0.37 -17.27 -10.45
C PHE A 133 -0.40 -17.78 -11.66
N LYS A 134 -1.44 -17.04 -12.09
CA LYS A 134 -2.20 -17.38 -13.31
C LYS A 134 -1.32 -17.33 -14.57
N GLU A 135 -0.50 -16.30 -14.74
CA GLU A 135 0.44 -16.16 -15.85
C GLU A 135 1.45 -17.31 -15.92
N ARG A 136 1.71 -17.99 -14.82
CA ARG A 136 2.63 -19.15 -14.72
C ARG A 136 1.91 -20.48 -14.72
N ASN A 137 0.58 -20.49 -14.89
CA ASN A 137 -0.27 -21.68 -14.81
C ASN A 137 -0.12 -22.46 -13.49
N ILE A 138 0.13 -21.75 -12.36
CA ILE A 138 0.27 -22.35 -11.04
C ILE A 138 -1.05 -22.13 -10.26
N PRO A 139 -1.83 -23.18 -9.97
CA PRO A 139 -3.05 -23.03 -9.19
C PRO A 139 -2.72 -22.77 -7.72
N VAL A 140 -3.19 -21.65 -7.16
CA VAL A 140 -3.02 -21.30 -5.75
C VAL A 140 -4.33 -20.80 -5.15
N ASN A 141 -4.45 -20.89 -3.82
CA ASN A 141 -5.57 -20.31 -3.08
C ASN A 141 -5.10 -19.02 -2.39
N THR A 142 -5.44 -17.87 -2.94
CA THR A 142 -5.11 -16.58 -2.34
C THR A 142 -6.07 -16.22 -1.20
N THR A 143 -5.54 -15.64 -0.11
CA THR A 143 -6.33 -15.19 1.04
C THR A 143 -5.85 -13.83 1.50
N ILE A 144 -6.79 -12.95 1.92
CA ILE A 144 -6.42 -11.63 2.47
C ILE A 144 -5.73 -11.81 3.83
N ARG A 145 -4.56 -11.16 3.98
CA ARG A 145 -3.90 -11.03 5.27
C ARG A 145 -4.76 -10.15 6.19
N GLY A 146 -5.40 -10.73 7.16
CA GLY A 146 -6.32 -10.00 8.06
C GLY A 146 -7.65 -10.72 8.25
N ALA A 147 -8.10 -11.54 7.32
CA ALA A 147 -9.10 -12.55 7.56
C ALA A 147 -8.48 -13.72 8.35
N ARG A 148 -7.80 -13.44 9.47
CA ARG A 148 -7.47 -14.50 10.43
C ARG A 148 -8.78 -14.99 11.02
N PRO A 149 -9.17 -16.26 10.83
CA PRO A 149 -9.86 -16.95 11.88
C PRO A 149 -8.91 -16.83 13.07
N LYS A 150 -9.36 -16.26 14.21
CA LYS A 150 -8.56 -16.33 15.45
C LYS A 150 -8.11 -17.78 15.58
N PRO A 151 -6.79 -18.08 15.62
CA PRO A 151 -6.37 -19.44 15.77
C PRO A 151 -6.95 -19.92 17.09
N ARG A 152 -7.95 -20.80 17.02
CA ARG A 152 -8.26 -21.64 18.17
C ARG A 152 -7.01 -22.44 18.40
N LEU A 153 -6.22 -21.98 19.38
CA LEU A 153 -5.14 -22.72 20.01
C LEU A 153 -4.22 -23.46 19.02
N TRP A 154 -3.29 -22.73 18.40
CA TRP A 154 -2.03 -23.30 18.08
C TRP A 154 -1.40 -23.66 19.43
N LYS A 155 -1.44 -24.95 19.81
CA LYS A 155 -0.63 -25.43 20.91
C LYS A 155 0.81 -25.10 20.56
N ALA A 156 1.41 -24.25 21.35
CA ALA A 156 2.81 -23.91 21.23
C ALA A 156 3.64 -25.20 21.23
N SER A 157 4.26 -25.53 20.12
CA SER A 157 5.47 -26.34 20.14
C SER A 157 6.55 -25.54 20.84
N PRO A 158 7.42 -26.17 21.62
CA PRO A 158 8.36 -25.46 22.48
C PRO A 158 9.24 -24.53 21.65
N THR A 159 9.37 -23.31 22.13
CA THR A 159 10.20 -22.21 21.64
C THR A 159 11.60 -22.69 21.23
N PRO A 160 12.05 -22.43 19.98
CA PRO A 160 13.47 -22.45 19.71
C PRO A 160 14.10 -21.23 20.40
N SER A 161 15.07 -21.50 21.26
CA SER A 161 15.92 -20.49 21.86
C SER A 161 16.73 -19.77 20.78
N TRP A 162 16.47 -18.48 20.61
CA TRP A 162 17.35 -17.61 19.83
C TRP A 162 18.67 -17.44 20.60
N LYS A 163 19.75 -17.96 20.06
CA LYS A 163 21.11 -17.54 20.41
C LYS A 163 21.61 -16.52 19.41
#